data_2654fa28db34c9db4ed84138cc322670
#
_entry.id   2654fa28db34c9db4ed84138cc322670
#
_cell.length_a   1.000
_cell.length_b   1.000
_cell.length_c   1.000
_cell.angle_alpha   90.00
_cell.angle_beta   90.00
_cell.angle_gamma   90.00
#
_symmetry.space_group_name_H-M   'P 1'
#
loop_
_entity.id
_entity.type
_entity.pdbx_description
1 polymer ?
#
loop_
_entity_poly.entity_id
_entity_poly.type
_entity_poly.pdbx_seq_one_letter_code
_entity_poly.pdbx_strand_id
1 'polypeptide(L)'
;VQEGGLRALEQHVLIRFERLVHQVDGVGDERLDAGAADVEVLVGDVVELVPCALDDLWIRDAGPVFVRDGQGNLGGVDFNFNGWGGKQRHRRDAQVAGFVNAHVGVVTLETRLVLEGGGIEVDGHGTALATESAILNRNRNPGLSKTDCEAELRRLLGVRKVIWLPGIRGKDITDGHIDFYARFARPGVVVAAYDSDPQSFDHAVTRRHLEILRGATDAEGRKLEVVVLEAPEHVRSTYESDDFAAGYINYYLCNGGLSLPQFGDRHADSAARDALQELFPDRDIVQINIDGIAAGGGGIHCATQQQPVV
;
A
#
# COMPACT_ATOMS: atom_id res chain seq x y z
N VAL A 1 27.39 -21.87 17.34
CA VAL A 1 26.63 -20.63 17.59
C VAL A 1 25.44 -20.68 16.66
N GLN A 2 24.25 -20.97 17.21
CA GLN A 2 23.01 -21.15 16.50
C GLN A 2 22.47 -19.78 16.11
N GLU A 3 22.24 -19.55 14.82
CA GLU A 3 21.41 -18.46 14.30
C GLU A 3 19.93 -18.81 14.55
N GLY A 4 19.38 -18.26 15.62
CA GLY A 4 17.95 -18.25 15.87
C GLY A 4 17.31 -17.16 15.04
N GLY A 5 16.72 -17.51 13.90
CA GLY A 5 15.87 -16.62 13.11
C GLY A 5 14.66 -16.21 13.94
N LEU A 6 14.60 -14.94 14.32
CA LEU A 6 13.43 -14.29 14.91
C LEU A 6 12.31 -14.27 13.86
N ARG A 7 11.33 -15.15 14.02
CA ARG A 7 10.03 -15.02 13.33
C ARG A 7 9.27 -13.89 14.01
N ALA A 8 9.19 -12.75 13.36
CA ALA A 8 8.28 -11.69 13.78
C ALA A 8 6.83 -12.17 13.55
N LEU A 9 6.08 -12.31 14.64
CA LEU A 9 4.63 -12.49 14.58
C LEU A 9 4.01 -11.11 14.37
N GLU A 10 3.36 -10.87 13.24
CA GLU A 10 2.56 -9.67 13.01
C GLU A 10 1.20 -9.87 13.68
N GLN A 11 0.78 -8.93 14.51
CA GLN A 11 -0.60 -8.88 14.98
C GLN A 11 -1.39 -8.02 13.99
N HIS A 12 -2.52 -8.53 13.51
CA HIS A 12 -3.39 -7.80 12.62
C HIS A 12 -4.50 -7.14 13.43
N VAL A 13 -4.56 -5.81 13.38
CA VAL A 13 -5.71 -5.06 13.87
C VAL A 13 -6.62 -4.81 12.66
N LEU A 14 -7.80 -5.40 12.66
CA LEU A 14 -8.83 -5.10 11.67
C LEU A 14 -9.68 -3.95 12.21
N ILE A 15 -9.54 -2.77 11.62
CA ILE A 15 -10.38 -1.63 11.99
C ILE A 15 -11.72 -1.80 11.29
N ARG A 16 -12.80 -1.84 12.08
CA ARG A 16 -14.17 -1.91 11.56
C ARG A 16 -14.59 -0.56 11.02
N PHE A 17 -15.02 -0.55 9.78
CA PHE A 17 -15.65 0.61 9.15
C PHE A 17 -17.14 0.67 9.49
N GLU A 18 -17.58 1.56 10.39
CA GLU A 18 -18.98 1.89 10.51
C GLU A 18 -19.40 2.83 9.38
N ARG A 19 -20.15 2.29 8.42
CA ARG A 19 -20.69 2.90 7.19
C ARG A 19 -19.70 3.04 6.02
N LEU A 20 -19.61 1.98 5.26
CA LEU A 20 -19.34 2.07 3.83
C LEU A 20 -20.59 1.59 3.05
N VAL A 21 -21.70 2.24 3.28
CA VAL A 21 -22.88 2.13 2.41
C VAL A 21 -23.54 3.49 2.36
N HIS A 22 -23.12 4.33 1.44
CA HIS A 22 -23.93 5.33 0.76
C HIS A 22 -23.06 6.08 -0.23
N GLN A 23 -23.06 5.61 -1.42
CA GLN A 23 -23.16 6.27 -2.71
C GLN A 23 -22.45 5.45 -3.79
N VAL A 24 -23.07 4.34 -4.15
CA VAL A 24 -23.10 3.95 -5.55
C VAL A 24 -24.56 4.02 -5.93
N ASP A 25 -24.96 5.15 -6.50
CA ASP A 25 -26.29 5.34 -7.04
C ASP A 25 -26.53 4.30 -8.13
N GLY A 26 -27.40 3.31 -7.84
CA GLY A 26 -28.02 2.50 -8.88
C GLY A 26 -27.92 0.98 -8.78
N VAL A 27 -27.40 0.37 -7.71
CA VAL A 27 -27.48 -1.09 -7.53
C VAL A 27 -28.25 -1.40 -6.25
N GLY A 28 -29.33 -2.14 -6.42
CA GLY A 28 -30.32 -2.46 -5.37
C GLY A 28 -29.73 -3.01 -4.07
N ASP A 29 -30.25 -2.47 -3.03
CA ASP A 29 -29.89 -2.40 -1.62
C ASP A 29 -30.17 -3.69 -0.80
N GLU A 30 -29.89 -4.88 -1.29
CA GLU A 30 -30.26 -6.08 -0.53
C GLU A 30 -29.10 -7.01 -0.09
N ARG A 31 -27.82 -6.66 -0.28
CA ARG A 31 -26.70 -7.60 0.02
C ARG A 31 -25.53 -7.11 0.85
N LEU A 32 -25.53 -5.88 1.35
CA LEU A 32 -24.39 -5.34 2.11
C LEU A 32 -24.72 -4.83 3.52
N ASP A 33 -25.87 -5.21 4.05
CA ASP A 33 -26.20 -5.01 5.46
C ASP A 33 -25.79 -6.25 6.29
N ALA A 34 -24.54 -6.72 6.10
CA ALA A 34 -23.93 -7.60 7.05
C ALA A 34 -23.73 -6.80 8.35
N GLY A 35 -24.64 -6.94 9.30
CA GLY A 35 -24.56 -6.30 10.59
C GLY A 35 -23.28 -6.67 11.33
N ALA A 36 -22.91 -5.91 12.35
CA ALA A 36 -21.75 -6.18 13.20
C ALA A 36 -21.62 -7.63 13.65
N ALA A 37 -22.74 -8.26 13.97
CA ALA A 37 -22.82 -9.66 14.38
C ALA A 37 -22.38 -10.65 13.28
N ASP A 38 -22.61 -10.33 12.00
CA ASP A 38 -22.22 -11.22 10.90
C ASP A 38 -20.73 -11.19 10.66
N VAL A 39 -20.07 -10.04 10.85
CA VAL A 39 -18.61 -9.92 10.74
C VAL A 39 -17.94 -10.63 11.93
N GLU A 40 -18.44 -10.49 13.15
CA GLU A 40 -17.93 -11.21 14.33
C GLU A 40 -18.00 -12.73 14.15
N VAL A 41 -19.05 -13.25 13.53
CA VAL A 41 -19.20 -14.67 13.21
C VAL A 41 -18.18 -15.14 12.17
N LEU A 42 -17.82 -14.29 11.21
CA LEU A 42 -16.87 -14.64 10.13
C LEU A 42 -15.40 -14.64 10.58
N VAL A 43 -15.02 -13.74 11.49
CA VAL A 43 -13.59 -13.56 11.87
C VAL A 43 -13.24 -14.21 13.22
N GLY A 44 -14.21 -14.58 14.02
CA GLY A 44 -14.01 -15.25 15.33
C GLY A 44 -13.22 -14.40 16.32
N ASP A 45 -12.69 -15.05 17.37
CA ASP A 45 -11.97 -14.40 18.49
C ASP A 45 -10.52 -13.96 18.15
N VAL A 46 -10.09 -14.16 16.91
CA VAL A 46 -8.71 -13.80 16.47
C VAL A 46 -8.60 -12.39 15.94
N VAL A 47 -9.72 -11.68 15.80
CA VAL A 47 -9.79 -10.31 15.27
C VAL A 47 -10.50 -9.40 16.26
N GLU A 48 -9.85 -8.30 16.61
CA GLU A 48 -10.46 -7.22 17.38
C GLU A 48 -11.17 -6.23 16.44
N LEU A 49 -12.45 -5.97 16.68
CA LEU A 49 -13.23 -4.98 15.96
C LEU A 49 -13.21 -3.64 16.72
N VAL A 50 -12.58 -2.63 16.15
CA VAL A 50 -12.40 -1.32 16.77
C VAL A 50 -13.25 -0.28 16.04
N PRO A 51 -14.31 0.28 16.66
CA PRO A 51 -15.13 1.31 16.06
C PRO A 51 -14.32 2.61 15.82
N CYS A 52 -14.28 3.09 14.58
CA CYS A 52 -13.66 4.34 14.21
C CYS A 52 -14.52 5.07 13.17
N ALA A 53 -14.69 6.39 13.36
CA ALA A 53 -15.40 7.21 12.38
C ALA A 53 -14.48 7.52 11.20
N LEU A 54 -14.91 7.17 9.98
CA LEU A 54 -14.15 7.31 8.75
C LEU A 54 -14.90 8.13 7.72
N ASP A 55 -14.17 8.67 6.74
CA ASP A 55 -14.71 9.20 5.49
C ASP A 55 -14.54 8.16 4.38
N ASP A 56 -13.48 7.29 4.41
CA ASP A 56 -13.22 6.23 3.44
C ASP A 56 -12.44 5.05 4.07
N LEU A 57 -12.19 3.96 3.30
CA LEU A 57 -11.63 2.70 3.79
C LEU A 57 -10.10 2.57 3.76
N TRP A 58 -9.40 3.56 3.21
CA TRP A 58 -7.99 3.45 2.84
C TRP A 58 -7.02 3.61 4.03
N ILE A 59 -6.99 2.61 4.91
CA ILE A 59 -6.16 2.62 6.13
C ILE A 59 -4.66 2.70 5.83
N ARG A 60 -4.21 2.24 4.66
CA ARG A 60 -2.83 2.39 4.22
C ARG A 60 -2.38 3.84 4.19
N ASP A 61 -3.28 4.72 3.75
CA ASP A 61 -2.98 6.11 3.51
C ASP A 61 -3.35 7.01 4.70
N ALA A 62 -4.47 6.72 5.35
CA ALA A 62 -4.96 7.47 6.50
C ALA A 62 -4.38 6.99 7.84
N GLY A 63 -3.90 5.75 7.92
CA GLY A 63 -3.34 5.14 9.12
C GLY A 63 -1.88 5.51 9.36
N PRO A 64 -1.33 5.13 10.55
CA PRO A 64 0.06 5.38 10.85
C PRO A 64 0.99 4.47 10.06
N VAL A 65 2.17 4.96 9.72
CA VAL A 65 3.27 4.11 9.27
C VAL A 65 4.08 3.69 10.51
N PHE A 66 4.02 2.42 10.86
CA PHE A 66 4.72 1.91 12.04
C PHE A 66 6.22 1.79 11.79
N VAL A 67 6.99 2.17 12.81
CA VAL A 67 8.45 2.11 12.81
C VAL A 67 8.98 1.53 14.13
N ARG A 68 10.17 0.93 14.06
CA ARG A 68 10.89 0.44 15.25
C ARG A 68 12.19 1.17 15.40
N ASP A 69 12.53 1.56 16.64
CA ASP A 69 13.84 2.11 16.94
C ASP A 69 14.90 1.01 17.12
N GLY A 70 16.16 1.41 17.30
CA GLY A 70 17.27 0.46 17.53
C GLY A 70 17.19 -0.31 18.85
N GLN A 71 16.26 0.02 19.74
CA GLN A 71 15.99 -0.68 21.01
C GLN A 71 14.79 -1.61 20.90
N GLY A 72 14.09 -1.59 19.76
CA GLY A 72 12.91 -2.40 19.51
C GLY A 72 11.59 -1.72 19.87
N ASN A 73 11.59 -0.48 20.37
CA ASN A 73 10.36 0.22 20.68
C ASN A 73 9.59 0.57 19.41
N LEU A 74 8.27 0.40 19.45
CA LEU A 74 7.36 0.71 18.35
C LEU A 74 6.88 2.15 18.44
N GLY A 75 6.79 2.83 17.31
CA GLY A 75 6.15 4.13 17.13
C GLY A 75 5.33 4.15 15.86
N GLY A 76 4.37 5.06 15.78
CA GLY A 76 3.56 5.25 14.57
C GLY A 76 3.73 6.67 14.02
N VAL A 77 4.19 6.79 12.79
CA VAL A 77 4.32 8.09 12.11
C VAL A 77 2.95 8.53 11.60
N ASP A 78 2.52 9.72 11.99
CA ASP A 78 1.38 10.42 11.40
C ASP A 78 1.90 11.33 10.27
N PHE A 79 1.61 10.97 9.04
CA PHE A 79 2.03 11.72 7.86
C PHE A 79 1.04 12.81 7.42
N ASN A 80 0.16 13.27 8.30
CA ASN A 80 -0.76 14.37 8.05
C ASN A 80 -1.66 14.16 6.83
N PHE A 81 -2.32 13.01 6.75
CA PHE A 81 -3.20 12.69 5.63
C PHE A 81 -4.16 13.83 5.29
N ASN A 82 -4.12 14.30 4.05
CA ASN A 82 -4.88 15.46 3.58
C ASN A 82 -5.86 15.17 2.44
N GLY A 83 -6.28 13.90 2.29
CA GLY A 83 -7.21 13.49 1.24
C GLY A 83 -6.59 13.55 -0.16
N TRP A 84 -5.37 13.04 -0.29
CA TRP A 84 -4.58 13.02 -1.52
C TRP A 84 -4.42 14.39 -2.17
N GLY A 85 -4.09 15.37 -1.33
CA GLY A 85 -3.93 16.75 -1.80
C GLY A 85 -5.25 17.54 -1.85
N GLY A 86 -6.20 17.23 -0.97
CA GLY A 86 -7.49 17.90 -0.89
C GLY A 86 -8.49 17.50 -1.97
N LYS A 87 -8.25 16.39 -2.66
CA LYS A 87 -9.14 15.89 -3.73
C LYS A 87 -10.39 15.21 -3.19
N GLN A 88 -10.34 14.72 -1.94
CA GLN A 88 -11.43 14.04 -1.27
C GLN A 88 -11.67 14.59 0.12
N ARG A 89 -12.91 14.43 0.63
CA ARG A 89 -13.23 14.69 2.03
C ARG A 89 -12.41 13.74 2.92
N HIS A 90 -11.75 14.28 3.94
CA HIS A 90 -10.81 13.51 4.76
C HIS A 90 -10.78 13.94 6.24
N ARG A 91 -11.80 14.68 6.69
CA ARG A 91 -11.77 15.25 8.04
C ARG A 91 -11.70 14.18 9.15
N ARG A 92 -12.32 13.02 8.91
CA ARG A 92 -12.30 11.89 9.83
C ARG A 92 -11.04 11.06 9.62
N ASP A 93 -10.70 10.79 8.37
CA ASP A 93 -9.52 10.01 8.01
C ASP A 93 -8.22 10.64 8.48
N ALA A 94 -8.13 11.97 8.49
CA ALA A 94 -7.00 12.71 9.06
C ALA A 94 -6.79 12.48 10.57
N GLN A 95 -7.71 11.82 11.28
CA GLN A 95 -7.57 11.47 12.69
C GLN A 95 -7.17 9.99 12.90
N VAL A 96 -7.19 9.17 11.86
CA VAL A 96 -7.05 7.72 11.96
C VAL A 96 -5.66 7.33 12.46
N ALA A 97 -4.59 7.98 11.99
CA ALA A 97 -3.23 7.68 12.46
C ALA A 97 -3.09 7.88 13.98
N GLY A 98 -3.54 9.02 14.49
CA GLY A 98 -3.53 9.30 15.93
C GLY A 98 -4.43 8.36 16.72
N PHE A 99 -5.62 8.03 16.20
CA PHE A 99 -6.55 7.08 16.81
C PHE A 99 -5.93 5.69 16.94
N VAL A 100 -5.35 5.15 15.86
CA VAL A 100 -4.70 3.84 15.86
C VAL A 100 -3.51 3.80 16.80
N ASN A 101 -2.64 4.82 16.77
CA ASN A 101 -1.49 4.91 17.67
C ASN A 101 -1.92 4.88 19.15
N ALA A 102 -2.97 5.64 19.50
CA ALA A 102 -3.51 5.65 20.86
C ALA A 102 -4.12 4.29 21.24
N HIS A 103 -4.86 3.64 20.31
CA HIS A 103 -5.49 2.34 20.56
C HIS A 103 -4.43 1.25 20.83
N VAL A 104 -3.37 1.20 20.03
CA VAL A 104 -2.30 0.20 20.21
C VAL A 104 -1.22 0.61 21.22
N GLY A 105 -1.36 1.79 21.83
CA GLY A 105 -0.50 2.25 22.91
C GLY A 105 0.92 2.63 22.49
N VAL A 106 1.11 3.13 21.26
CA VAL A 106 2.42 3.56 20.75
C VAL A 106 2.54 5.08 20.66
N VAL A 107 3.78 5.57 20.66
CA VAL A 107 4.07 7.00 20.52
C VAL A 107 3.77 7.45 19.08
N THR A 108 3.04 8.56 18.94
CA THR A 108 2.87 9.22 17.65
C THR A 108 4.11 10.04 17.33
N LEU A 109 4.69 9.78 16.16
CA LEU A 109 5.82 10.53 15.62
C LEU A 109 5.30 11.55 14.60
N GLU A 110 5.47 12.82 14.96
CA GLU A 110 5.02 13.93 14.12
C GLU A 110 6.05 14.30 13.06
N THR A 111 5.57 14.81 11.94
CA THR A 111 6.37 15.33 10.83
C THR A 111 5.70 16.52 10.17
N ARG A 112 6.45 17.27 9.38
CA ARG A 112 5.91 18.31 8.50
C ARG A 112 5.54 17.78 7.12
N LEU A 113 5.90 16.52 6.78
CA LEU A 113 5.53 15.92 5.51
C LEU A 113 4.03 15.58 5.50
N VAL A 114 3.42 15.87 4.39
CA VAL A 114 2.16 15.27 3.97
C VAL A 114 2.51 14.11 3.04
N LEU A 115 2.19 12.90 3.46
CA LEU A 115 2.49 11.66 2.74
C LEU A 115 1.42 10.63 3.08
N GLU A 116 1.21 9.71 2.19
CA GLU A 116 0.39 8.53 2.40
C GLU A 116 1.27 7.27 2.46
N GLY A 117 0.89 6.29 3.30
CA GLY A 117 1.64 5.04 3.42
C GLY A 117 1.77 4.26 2.10
N GLY A 118 0.79 4.39 1.19
CA GLY A 118 0.86 3.85 -0.17
C GLY A 118 1.84 4.60 -1.09
N GLY A 119 2.22 5.84 -0.73
CA GLY A 119 3.17 6.67 -1.47
C GLY A 119 4.63 6.33 -1.22
N ILE A 120 4.94 5.43 -0.26
CA ILE A 120 6.30 5.02 0.07
C ILE A 120 6.40 3.52 0.29
N GLU A 121 7.46 2.91 -0.21
CA GLU A 121 7.82 1.51 0.02
C GLU A 121 9.24 1.44 0.57
N VAL A 122 9.50 0.59 1.57
CA VAL A 122 10.81 0.46 2.22
C VAL A 122 11.28 -0.99 2.27
N ASP A 123 12.60 -1.21 2.16
CA ASP A 123 13.20 -2.55 2.25
C ASP A 123 13.58 -2.97 3.69
N GLY A 124 13.36 -2.10 4.69
CA GLY A 124 13.82 -2.30 6.06
C GLY A 124 15.34 -2.22 6.25
N HIS A 125 16.11 -1.99 5.19
CA HIS A 125 17.59 -1.92 5.18
C HIS A 125 18.13 -0.59 4.70
N GLY A 126 17.28 0.45 4.74
CA GLY A 126 17.65 1.84 4.46
C GLY A 126 17.39 2.29 3.04
N THR A 127 16.73 1.48 2.20
CA THR A 127 16.29 1.89 0.87
C THR A 127 14.78 2.15 0.87
N ALA A 128 14.37 3.22 0.19
CA ALA A 128 12.97 3.48 -0.12
C ALA A 128 12.75 3.63 -1.63
N LEU A 129 11.54 3.28 -2.07
CA LEU A 129 10.98 3.64 -3.37
C LEU A 129 9.89 4.68 -3.14
N ALA A 130 9.79 5.66 -4.01
CA ALA A 130 8.77 6.70 -3.96
C ALA A 130 8.56 7.31 -5.34
N THR A 131 7.38 7.90 -5.59
CA THR A 131 7.14 8.65 -6.83
C THR A 131 7.30 10.15 -6.60
N GLU A 132 7.89 10.83 -7.58
CA GLU A 132 8.00 12.29 -7.57
C GLU A 132 6.62 12.94 -7.71
N SER A 133 5.73 12.33 -8.49
CA SER A 133 4.40 12.83 -8.76
C SER A 133 3.51 12.93 -7.52
N ALA A 134 3.62 11.99 -6.58
CA ALA A 134 2.88 12.01 -5.32
C ALA A 134 3.56 12.92 -4.28
N ILE A 135 4.80 12.61 -3.89
CA ILE A 135 5.45 13.27 -2.73
C ILE A 135 5.86 14.72 -3.03
N LEU A 136 6.45 14.97 -4.21
CA LEU A 136 6.92 16.31 -4.58
C LEU A 136 5.81 17.17 -5.21
N ASN A 137 4.56 16.82 -4.95
CA ASN A 137 3.41 17.54 -5.43
C ASN A 137 3.11 18.75 -4.53
N ARG A 138 2.74 19.89 -5.16
CA ARG A 138 2.39 21.11 -4.45
C ARG A 138 1.12 20.99 -3.59
N ASN A 139 0.25 20.03 -3.92
CA ASN A 139 -0.96 19.77 -3.15
C ASN A 139 -0.68 19.00 -1.83
N ARG A 140 0.54 18.50 -1.63
CA ARG A 140 0.99 17.85 -0.41
C ARG A 140 2.12 18.62 0.27
N ASN A 141 3.23 18.86 -0.42
CA ASN A 141 4.45 19.42 0.15
C ASN A 141 4.88 20.72 -0.55
N PRO A 142 4.04 21.79 -0.51
CA PRO A 142 4.40 23.06 -1.14
C PRO A 142 5.66 23.64 -0.51
N GLY A 143 6.68 23.92 -1.33
CA GLY A 143 7.92 24.56 -0.88
C GLY A 143 8.96 23.62 -0.28
N LEU A 144 8.69 22.31 -0.14
CA LEU A 144 9.72 21.35 0.21
C LEU A 144 10.47 20.88 -1.04
N SER A 145 11.78 20.86 -0.92
CA SER A 145 12.64 20.25 -1.95
C SER A 145 12.70 18.72 -1.78
N LYS A 146 13.20 18.06 -2.81
CA LYS A 146 13.49 16.62 -2.77
C LYS A 146 14.39 16.24 -1.59
N THR A 147 15.45 17.07 -1.35
CA THR A 147 16.36 16.89 -0.23
C THR A 147 15.70 17.07 1.13
N ASP A 148 14.74 17.99 1.25
CA ASP A 148 13.97 18.15 2.49
C ASP A 148 13.12 16.90 2.78
N CYS A 149 12.46 16.36 1.76
CA CYS A 149 11.68 15.12 1.89
C CYS A 149 12.57 13.93 2.27
N GLU A 150 13.72 13.77 1.62
CA GLU A 150 14.69 12.72 1.96
C GLU A 150 15.24 12.85 3.39
N ALA A 151 15.46 14.08 3.87
CA ALA A 151 15.89 14.30 5.24
C ALA A 151 14.85 13.87 6.28
N GLU A 152 13.57 14.17 6.03
CA GLU A 152 12.47 13.72 6.89
C GLU A 152 12.29 12.19 6.84
N LEU A 153 12.34 11.57 5.66
CA LEU A 153 12.27 10.11 5.53
C LEU A 153 13.43 9.42 6.25
N ARG A 154 14.63 10.00 6.18
CA ARG A 154 15.78 9.50 6.96
C ARG A 154 15.54 9.57 8.45
N ARG A 155 15.02 10.69 8.94
CA ARG A 155 14.74 10.91 10.36
C ARG A 155 13.70 9.94 10.91
N LEU A 156 12.63 9.70 10.15
CA LEU A 156 11.46 8.94 10.59
C LEU A 156 11.61 7.43 10.34
N LEU A 157 12.13 7.05 9.17
CA LEU A 157 12.11 5.67 8.69
C LEU A 157 13.51 5.05 8.60
N GLY A 158 14.57 5.77 9.00
CA GLY A 158 15.95 5.30 8.87
C GLY A 158 16.42 5.13 7.41
N VAL A 159 15.72 5.73 6.45
CA VAL A 159 16.05 5.66 5.02
C VAL A 159 17.36 6.39 4.75
N ARG A 160 18.30 5.73 4.08
CA ARG A 160 19.60 6.29 3.65
C ARG A 160 19.59 6.65 2.18
N LYS A 161 18.76 6.00 1.39
CA LYS A 161 18.65 6.19 -0.06
C LYS A 161 17.18 6.09 -0.49
N VAL A 162 16.75 7.05 -1.27
CA VAL A 162 15.45 7.01 -1.96
C VAL A 162 15.70 6.81 -3.45
N ILE A 163 15.08 5.80 -4.03
CA ILE A 163 15.02 5.59 -5.48
C ILE A 163 13.71 6.23 -5.96
N TRP A 164 13.84 7.36 -6.64
CA TRP A 164 12.71 8.12 -7.13
C TRP A 164 12.28 7.64 -8.51
N LEU A 165 10.97 7.37 -8.62
CA LEU A 165 10.30 7.08 -9.88
C LEU A 165 9.44 8.28 -10.28
N PRO A 166 9.28 8.60 -11.58
CA PRO A 166 8.53 9.79 -11.98
C PRO A 166 7.06 9.78 -11.54
N GLY A 167 6.33 8.68 -11.76
CA GLY A 167 4.88 8.62 -11.61
C GLY A 167 4.13 9.54 -12.57
N ILE A 168 2.80 9.66 -12.43
CA ILE A 168 1.96 10.56 -13.25
C ILE A 168 1.03 11.36 -12.36
N ARG A 169 1.11 12.69 -12.43
CA ARG A 169 0.20 13.58 -11.69
C ARG A 169 -1.17 13.62 -12.32
N GLY A 170 -2.22 13.55 -11.48
CA GLY A 170 -3.60 13.81 -11.87
C GLY A 170 -4.23 12.75 -12.76
N LYS A 171 -3.64 11.56 -12.86
CA LYS A 171 -4.26 10.44 -13.56
C LYS A 171 -5.13 9.59 -12.65
N ASP A 172 -4.74 9.47 -11.40
CA ASP A 172 -5.51 8.86 -10.34
C ASP A 172 -5.62 9.81 -9.14
N ILE A 173 -6.41 9.43 -8.14
CA ILE A 173 -6.63 10.24 -6.94
C ILE A 173 -5.32 10.44 -6.15
N THR A 174 -4.40 9.46 -6.19
CA THR A 174 -3.16 9.44 -5.42
C THR A 174 -2.03 10.24 -6.05
N ASP A 175 -2.13 10.62 -7.30
CA ASP A 175 -1.04 11.17 -8.14
C ASP A 175 0.07 10.15 -8.41
N GLY A 176 -0.27 8.86 -8.45
CA GLY A 176 0.65 7.78 -8.77
C GLY A 176 1.41 7.25 -7.56
N HIS A 177 0.74 6.58 -6.63
CA HIS A 177 1.36 5.92 -5.49
C HIS A 177 2.32 4.81 -5.91
N ILE A 178 3.38 4.64 -5.13
CA ILE A 178 4.42 3.63 -5.41
C ILE A 178 3.90 2.20 -5.28
N ASP A 179 2.93 1.94 -4.42
CA ASP A 179 2.37 0.62 -4.15
C ASP A 179 1.52 0.05 -5.30
N PHE A 180 1.29 0.83 -6.36
CA PHE A 180 0.79 0.37 -7.66
C PHE A 180 1.88 0.18 -8.72
N TYR A 181 3.12 0.66 -8.45
CA TYR A 181 4.21 0.61 -9.43
C TYR A 181 5.34 -0.32 -9.03
N ALA A 182 5.78 -0.33 -7.77
CA ALA A 182 6.89 -1.16 -7.36
C ALA A 182 6.93 -1.40 -5.86
N ARG A 183 7.27 -2.63 -5.46
CA ARG A 183 7.40 -3.04 -4.06
C ARG A 183 8.61 -3.92 -3.83
N PHE A 184 9.19 -3.87 -2.64
CA PHE A 184 10.27 -4.78 -2.27
C PHE A 184 9.71 -6.18 -1.92
N ALA A 185 10.24 -7.23 -2.55
CA ALA A 185 10.04 -8.60 -2.07
C ALA A 185 10.98 -8.90 -0.89
N ARG A 186 12.19 -8.39 -0.96
CA ARG A 186 13.25 -8.43 0.05
C ARG A 186 14.33 -7.42 -0.32
N PRO A 187 15.31 -7.12 0.59
CA PRO A 187 16.43 -6.23 0.25
C PRO A 187 17.13 -6.64 -1.05
N GLY A 188 17.25 -5.69 -1.97
CA GLY A 188 17.85 -5.91 -3.29
C GLY A 188 16.95 -6.53 -4.36
N VAL A 189 15.71 -6.94 -4.03
CA VAL A 189 14.76 -7.52 -4.99
C VAL A 189 13.46 -6.72 -5.01
N VAL A 190 13.08 -6.21 -6.17
CA VAL A 190 11.88 -5.39 -6.39
C VAL A 190 10.93 -6.10 -7.34
N VAL A 191 9.66 -6.13 -6.97
CA VAL A 191 8.55 -6.49 -7.87
C VAL A 191 8.03 -5.20 -8.47
N ALA A 192 7.95 -5.12 -9.79
CA ALA A 192 7.52 -3.91 -10.49
C ALA A 192 6.37 -4.19 -11.47
N ALA A 193 5.38 -3.30 -11.50
CA ALA A 193 4.30 -3.34 -12.46
C ALA A 193 4.80 -2.97 -13.86
N TYR A 194 4.19 -3.59 -14.85
CA TYR A 194 4.33 -3.21 -16.24
C TYR A 194 2.99 -3.29 -16.96
N ASP A 195 2.65 -2.22 -17.63
CA ASP A 195 1.51 -2.18 -18.53
C ASP A 195 2.01 -2.35 -19.97
N SER A 196 1.67 -3.46 -20.61
CA SER A 196 2.12 -3.81 -21.95
C SER A 196 1.30 -3.15 -23.06
N ASP A 197 0.10 -2.59 -22.76
CA ASP A 197 -0.73 -1.89 -23.76
C ASP A 197 -0.16 -0.51 -24.11
N PRO A 198 0.34 -0.30 -25.35
CA PRO A 198 0.89 0.99 -25.78
C PRO A 198 -0.14 2.14 -25.78
N GLN A 199 -1.43 1.85 -25.70
CA GLN A 199 -2.51 2.84 -25.65
C GLN A 199 -2.85 3.24 -24.21
N SER A 200 -2.44 2.45 -23.24
CA SER A 200 -2.62 2.78 -21.83
C SER A 200 -1.77 3.98 -21.42
N PHE A 201 -2.33 4.81 -20.55
CA PHE A 201 -1.60 5.95 -19.97
C PHE A 201 -0.40 5.52 -19.11
N ASP A 202 -0.44 4.32 -18.54
CA ASP A 202 0.61 3.78 -17.67
C ASP A 202 1.77 3.10 -18.43
N HIS A 203 1.58 2.75 -19.71
CA HIS A 203 2.61 2.06 -20.50
C HIS A 203 3.97 2.77 -20.48
N ALA A 204 3.97 4.06 -20.80
CA ALA A 204 5.23 4.81 -20.92
C ALA A 204 5.92 5.00 -19.56
N VAL A 205 5.15 5.24 -18.50
CA VAL A 205 5.70 5.47 -17.16
C VAL A 205 6.19 4.16 -16.53
N THR A 206 5.46 3.06 -16.66
CA THR A 206 5.89 1.76 -16.13
C THR A 206 7.14 1.25 -16.83
N ARG A 207 7.27 1.42 -18.14
CA ARG A 207 8.52 1.17 -18.86
C ARG A 207 9.69 2.01 -18.31
N ARG A 208 9.46 3.31 -18.06
CA ARG A 208 10.47 4.17 -17.48
C ARG A 208 10.86 3.77 -16.07
N HIS A 209 9.90 3.32 -15.26
CA HIS A 209 10.16 2.75 -13.94
C HIS A 209 11.09 1.54 -14.01
N LEU A 210 10.83 0.60 -14.92
CA LEU A 210 11.70 -0.57 -15.12
C LEU A 210 13.12 -0.18 -15.51
N GLU A 211 13.31 0.82 -16.38
CA GLU A 211 14.64 1.31 -16.75
C GLU A 211 15.41 1.86 -15.53
N ILE A 212 14.74 2.68 -14.71
CA ILE A 212 15.33 3.25 -13.49
C ILE A 212 15.67 2.16 -12.48
N LEU A 213 14.73 1.26 -12.19
CA LEU A 213 14.93 0.19 -11.21
C LEU A 213 16.06 -0.76 -11.62
N ARG A 214 16.12 -1.16 -12.90
CA ARG A 214 17.19 -2.03 -13.42
C ARG A 214 18.57 -1.34 -13.42
N GLY A 215 18.61 -0.02 -13.44
CA GLY A 215 19.84 0.77 -13.32
C GLY A 215 20.25 1.09 -11.89
N ALA A 216 19.34 0.93 -10.91
CA ALA A 216 19.56 1.36 -9.54
C ALA A 216 20.30 0.33 -8.68
N THR A 217 20.81 0.83 -7.55
CA THR A 217 21.33 0.02 -6.45
C THR A 217 20.58 0.39 -5.17
N ASP A 218 20.50 -0.51 -4.22
CA ASP A 218 19.96 -0.23 -2.88
C ASP A 218 20.93 0.63 -2.03
N ALA A 219 20.59 0.87 -0.77
CA ALA A 219 21.40 1.67 0.16
C ALA A 219 22.72 0.99 0.58
N GLU A 220 22.87 -0.30 0.30
CA GLU A 220 24.08 -1.08 0.56
C GLU A 220 24.94 -1.27 -0.71
N GLY A 221 24.51 -0.68 -1.83
CA GLY A 221 25.23 -0.73 -3.10
C GLY A 221 24.94 -1.99 -3.94
N ARG A 222 24.00 -2.87 -3.51
CA ARG A 222 23.59 -4.03 -4.30
C ARG A 222 22.75 -3.58 -5.48
N LYS A 223 23.03 -4.09 -6.67
CA LYS A 223 22.20 -3.86 -7.85
C LYS A 223 20.84 -4.53 -7.64
N LEU A 224 19.77 -3.84 -8.00
CA LEU A 224 18.43 -4.38 -7.87
C LEU A 224 18.17 -5.49 -8.88
N GLU A 225 17.62 -6.59 -8.40
CA GLU A 225 16.92 -7.59 -9.19
C GLU A 225 15.47 -7.10 -9.35
N VAL A 226 14.95 -7.12 -10.58
CA VAL A 226 13.60 -6.63 -10.87
C VAL A 226 12.76 -7.74 -11.48
N VAL A 227 11.75 -8.17 -10.74
CA VAL A 227 10.71 -9.10 -11.19
C VAL A 227 9.53 -8.30 -11.67
N VAL A 228 9.01 -8.63 -12.86
CA VAL A 228 7.92 -7.87 -13.48
C VAL A 228 6.61 -8.61 -13.33
N LEU A 229 5.57 -7.91 -12.89
CA LEU A 229 4.18 -8.35 -12.98
C LEU A 229 3.47 -7.51 -14.03
N GLU A 230 2.95 -8.16 -15.05
CA GLU A 230 2.14 -7.50 -16.06
C GLU A 230 0.73 -7.24 -15.55
N ALA A 231 0.13 -6.12 -15.96
CA ALA A 231 -1.27 -5.82 -15.69
C ALA A 231 -2.18 -6.86 -16.38
N PRO A 232 -3.41 -7.10 -15.89
CA PRO A 232 -4.35 -7.93 -16.59
C PRO A 232 -4.76 -7.28 -17.93
N GLU A 233 -4.89 -8.09 -18.99
CA GLU A 233 -5.35 -7.61 -20.31
C GLU A 233 -6.84 -7.25 -20.30
N HIS A 234 -7.61 -7.87 -19.39
CA HIS A 234 -9.03 -7.60 -19.20
C HIS A 234 -9.44 -7.82 -17.74
N VAL A 235 -10.47 -7.11 -17.35
CA VAL A 235 -11.12 -7.26 -16.03
C VAL A 235 -12.56 -7.76 -16.21
N ARG A 236 -13.23 -8.16 -15.14
CA ARG A 236 -14.63 -8.56 -15.22
C ARG A 236 -15.48 -7.37 -15.65
N SER A 237 -16.24 -7.51 -16.75
CA SER A 237 -16.97 -6.43 -17.43
C SER A 237 -17.97 -5.66 -16.56
N THR A 238 -18.45 -6.27 -15.47
CA THR A 238 -19.37 -5.61 -14.52
C THR A 238 -18.76 -4.39 -13.82
N TYR A 239 -17.43 -4.34 -13.71
CA TYR A 239 -16.69 -3.32 -12.95
C TYR A 239 -15.75 -2.49 -13.83
N GLU A 240 -15.75 -2.71 -15.14
CA GLU A 240 -14.89 -1.98 -16.07
C GLU A 240 -15.22 -0.49 -16.04
N SER A 241 -14.24 0.32 -15.65
CA SER A 241 -14.33 1.79 -15.59
C SER A 241 -12.93 2.40 -15.66
N ASP A 242 -12.85 3.69 -15.98
CA ASP A 242 -11.56 4.42 -16.06
C ASP A 242 -10.84 4.51 -14.71
N ASP A 243 -11.57 4.37 -13.59
CA ASP A 243 -11.04 4.44 -12.23
C ASP A 243 -10.73 3.06 -11.63
N PHE A 244 -10.98 1.97 -12.37
CA PHE A 244 -10.76 0.61 -11.87
C PHE A 244 -9.27 0.30 -11.68
N ALA A 245 -8.85 0.08 -10.43
CA ALA A 245 -7.46 -0.13 -10.06
C ALA A 245 -7.00 -1.60 -10.24
N ALA A 246 -6.71 -2.01 -11.48
CA ALA A 246 -6.28 -3.36 -11.83
C ALA A 246 -4.75 -3.54 -11.69
N GLY A 247 -4.25 -3.84 -10.50
CA GLY A 247 -2.81 -4.01 -10.28
C GLY A 247 -2.46 -5.15 -9.33
N TYR A 248 -1.71 -6.15 -9.81
CA TYR A 248 -1.21 -7.27 -8.97
C TYR A 248 -0.16 -6.82 -7.95
N ILE A 249 0.50 -5.68 -8.14
CA ILE A 249 1.47 -5.10 -7.20
C ILE A 249 0.83 -4.77 -5.86
N ASN A 250 -0.46 -4.48 -5.85
CA ASN A 250 -1.19 -4.11 -4.64
C ASN A 250 -1.58 -5.32 -3.77
N TYR A 251 -0.69 -6.34 -3.71
CA TYR A 251 -0.81 -7.49 -2.80
C TYR A 251 -0.49 -7.11 -1.35
N TYR A 252 -0.93 -7.92 -0.38
CA TYR A 252 -0.60 -7.75 1.03
C TYR A 252 0.17 -8.94 1.58
N LEU A 253 1.31 -8.66 2.21
CA LEU A 253 2.12 -9.64 2.93
C LEU A 253 1.68 -9.71 4.39
N CYS A 254 1.36 -10.91 4.85
CA CYS A 254 1.08 -11.20 6.24
C CYS A 254 1.88 -12.41 6.73
N ASN A 255 1.82 -12.72 8.02
CA ASN A 255 2.55 -13.86 8.58
C ASN A 255 2.10 -15.17 7.97
N GLY A 256 3.04 -15.85 7.29
CA GLY A 256 2.81 -17.12 6.62
C GLY A 256 1.98 -17.02 5.33
N GLY A 257 1.48 -15.83 4.97
CA GLY A 257 0.60 -15.68 3.81
C GLY A 257 0.89 -14.45 2.94
N LEU A 258 0.26 -14.46 1.76
CA LEU A 258 0.21 -13.35 0.83
C LEU A 258 -1.18 -13.30 0.21
N SER A 259 -1.90 -12.19 0.42
CA SER A 259 -3.18 -11.94 -0.25
C SER A 259 -2.92 -11.22 -1.56
N LEU A 260 -3.32 -11.85 -2.67
CA LEU A 260 -3.09 -11.37 -4.04
C LEU A 260 -4.41 -11.00 -4.70
N PRO A 261 -4.52 -9.82 -5.35
CA PRO A 261 -5.67 -9.50 -6.17
C PRO A 261 -5.91 -10.52 -7.29
N GLN A 262 -7.19 -10.72 -7.64
CA GLN A 262 -7.63 -11.53 -8.78
C GLN A 262 -8.70 -10.78 -9.56
N PHE A 263 -8.47 -10.56 -10.87
CA PHE A 263 -9.33 -9.74 -11.71
C PHE A 263 -10.16 -10.53 -12.74
N GLY A 264 -9.92 -11.85 -12.87
CA GLY A 264 -10.65 -12.75 -13.77
C GLY A 264 -9.94 -13.04 -15.08
N ASP A 265 -8.82 -12.40 -15.36
CA ASP A 265 -7.88 -12.80 -16.39
C ASP A 265 -7.08 -14.02 -15.90
N ARG A 266 -7.50 -15.21 -16.31
CA ARG A 266 -6.90 -16.45 -15.81
C ARG A 266 -5.42 -16.57 -16.09
N HIS A 267 -4.96 -16.01 -17.22
CA HIS A 267 -3.55 -16.08 -17.59
C HIS A 267 -2.72 -15.16 -16.71
N ALA A 268 -3.10 -13.90 -16.63
CA ALA A 268 -2.42 -12.90 -15.80
C ALA A 268 -2.54 -13.21 -14.30
N ASP A 269 -3.73 -13.63 -13.82
CA ASP A 269 -3.95 -14.06 -12.44
C ASP A 269 -3.00 -15.20 -12.05
N SER A 270 -2.84 -16.22 -12.92
CA SER A 270 -1.93 -17.35 -12.64
C SER A 270 -0.46 -16.93 -12.73
N ALA A 271 -0.08 -16.14 -13.72
CA ALA A 271 1.29 -15.68 -13.90
C ALA A 271 1.76 -14.83 -12.69
N ALA A 272 0.91 -13.93 -12.20
CA ALA A 272 1.20 -13.13 -11.01
C ALA A 272 1.37 -14.00 -9.77
N ARG A 273 0.48 -14.98 -9.55
CA ARG A 273 0.58 -15.93 -8.44
C ARG A 273 1.89 -16.72 -8.50
N ASP A 274 2.22 -17.29 -9.66
CA ASP A 274 3.38 -18.16 -9.82
C ASP A 274 4.69 -17.37 -9.63
N ALA A 275 4.79 -16.16 -10.15
CA ALA A 275 5.93 -15.28 -9.93
C ALA A 275 6.12 -14.90 -8.45
N LEU A 276 5.01 -14.60 -7.74
CA LEU A 276 5.07 -14.29 -6.32
C LEU A 276 5.37 -15.53 -5.47
N GLN A 277 4.90 -16.73 -5.87
CA GLN A 277 5.23 -17.98 -5.19
C GLN A 277 6.72 -18.31 -5.26
N GLU A 278 7.36 -18.00 -6.39
CA GLU A 278 8.83 -18.13 -6.51
C GLU A 278 9.58 -17.16 -5.60
N LEU A 279 9.07 -15.95 -5.43
CA LEU A 279 9.66 -14.93 -4.55
C LEU A 279 9.43 -15.19 -3.07
N PHE A 280 8.31 -15.82 -2.71
CA PHE A 280 7.87 -16.08 -1.35
C PHE A 280 7.53 -17.57 -1.15
N PRO A 281 8.53 -18.48 -1.28
CA PRO A 281 8.28 -19.92 -1.26
C PRO A 281 7.73 -20.45 0.07
N ASP A 282 7.96 -19.71 1.16
CA ASP A 282 7.52 -20.07 2.52
C ASP A 282 6.17 -19.45 2.91
N ARG A 283 5.44 -18.84 1.94
CA ARG A 283 4.14 -18.22 2.19
C ARG A 283 3.05 -18.88 1.37
N ASP A 284 1.87 -19.01 1.97
CA ASP A 284 0.68 -19.44 1.25
C ASP A 284 0.11 -18.24 0.49
N ILE A 285 -0.04 -18.36 -0.83
CA ILE A 285 -0.61 -17.31 -1.67
C ILE A 285 -2.11 -17.56 -1.86
N VAL A 286 -2.92 -16.62 -1.40
CA VAL A 286 -4.38 -16.65 -1.55
C VAL A 286 -4.80 -15.55 -2.52
N GLN A 287 -5.40 -15.95 -3.65
CA GLN A 287 -5.97 -15.00 -4.60
C GLN A 287 -7.40 -14.64 -4.18
N ILE A 288 -7.69 -13.34 -4.16
CA ILE A 288 -8.98 -12.79 -3.72
C ILE A 288 -9.57 -11.93 -4.83
N ASN A 289 -10.84 -12.18 -5.15
CA ASN A 289 -11.61 -11.25 -5.98
C ASN A 289 -11.84 -9.95 -5.20
N ILE A 290 -11.29 -8.86 -5.70
CA ILE A 290 -11.38 -7.53 -5.08
C ILE A 290 -12.08 -6.51 -5.97
N ASP A 291 -12.89 -6.96 -6.94
CA ASP A 291 -13.51 -6.07 -7.93
C ASP A 291 -14.24 -4.88 -7.28
N GLY A 292 -14.93 -5.11 -6.16
CA GLY A 292 -15.62 -4.04 -5.42
C GLY A 292 -14.67 -3.01 -4.78
N ILE A 293 -13.47 -3.44 -4.33
CA ILE A 293 -12.42 -2.55 -3.80
C ILE A 293 -11.74 -1.83 -4.97
N ALA A 294 -11.40 -2.57 -6.03
CA ALA A 294 -10.73 -2.03 -7.21
C ALA A 294 -11.57 -0.97 -7.94
N ALA A 295 -12.89 -1.13 -7.97
CA ALA A 295 -13.83 -0.14 -8.49
C ALA A 295 -13.82 1.19 -7.68
N GLY A 296 -13.37 1.15 -6.44
CA GLY A 296 -13.13 2.34 -5.60
C GLY A 296 -11.76 3.01 -5.83
N GLY A 297 -10.96 2.52 -6.78
CA GLY A 297 -9.67 3.11 -7.14
C GLY A 297 -8.47 2.66 -6.31
N GLY A 298 -8.57 1.54 -5.58
CA GLY A 298 -7.47 0.98 -4.78
C GLY A 298 -7.46 -0.54 -4.75
N GLY A 299 -6.59 -1.15 -3.93
CA GLY A 299 -6.45 -2.60 -3.83
C GLY A 299 -6.29 -3.09 -2.40
N ILE A 300 -5.85 -4.33 -2.25
CA ILE A 300 -5.69 -4.98 -0.93
C ILE A 300 -4.69 -4.21 -0.06
N HIS A 301 -3.55 -3.80 -0.61
CA HIS A 301 -2.54 -3.05 0.13
C HIS A 301 -3.09 -1.72 0.64
N CYS A 302 -3.84 -1.00 -0.18
CA CYS A 302 -4.46 0.28 0.18
C CYS A 302 -5.45 0.16 1.35
N ALA A 303 -6.17 -0.97 1.42
CA ALA A 303 -7.16 -1.26 2.47
C ALA A 303 -6.56 -1.97 3.70
N THR A 304 -5.23 -2.11 3.79
CA THR A 304 -4.53 -2.81 4.86
C THR A 304 -3.35 -2.01 5.40
N GLN A 305 -3.00 -2.24 6.68
CA GLN A 305 -1.79 -1.69 7.29
C GLN A 305 -1.19 -2.73 8.23
N GLN A 306 0.11 -2.95 8.17
CA GLN A 306 0.82 -3.85 9.06
C GLN A 306 1.34 -3.12 10.31
N GLN A 307 1.23 -3.80 11.45
CA GLN A 307 1.90 -3.41 12.68
C GLN A 307 2.99 -4.44 12.99
N PRO A 308 4.28 -4.07 13.03
CA PRO A 308 5.33 -4.98 13.42
C PRO A 308 5.18 -5.44 14.86
N VAL A 309 5.45 -6.73 15.14
CA VAL A 309 5.54 -7.24 16.51
C VAL A 309 6.87 -6.83 17.12
N VAL A 310 6.85 -6.41 18.37
CA VAL A 310 8.02 -6.02 19.20
C VAL A 310 8.46 -7.15 20.12
#